data_f8ac8b88c68faf61ee701316769383df
#
_entry.id   f8ac8b88c68faf61ee701316769383df
#
_cell.length_a   1.000
_cell.length_b   1.000
_cell.length_c   1.000
_cell.angle_alpha   90.00
_cell.angle_beta   90.00
_cell.angle_gamma   90.00
#
_symmetry.space_group_name_H-M   'P 1'
#
loop_
_entity.id
_entity.type
_entity.pdbx_description
1 polymer ?
#
loop_
_entity_poly.entity_id
_entity_poly.type
_entity_poly.pdbx_seq_one_letter_code
_entity_poly.pdbx_strand_id
1 'polypeptide(L)'
;MKETIVAQATAPGRGGIGILRVSGPLATEVAQAVLGKCPKPRMADYLPFKDADGTVLDQGIALYFKSPNSFTGEDVLELQGHGGQVVLDLLLKRILQIDGIRLARPGEFSEQAFLNDKLDLAQAEAIADLIDATSEQAARSALKSLQGEFSKKVNELVDSVIYLRTYVEASIDFPDEEIDFLADGKIEANLRGIINQLEDVRSEAKQGSILREGMKVVIAGRPNAGKSSLLNALAGREAAIVTDIAGTTRDVLREHIHIDGMPLHIIDTAGLRDATDEVERIGISRAWTEIEQADRIILMLDSSDPESADLSKVRSEFLAKLPTTLPLTIVRNKIDLNGEQASESEQGGYQIISLSAQTHDGVQLLREHLKQTMGFQIGMEGGFLARRRHLDALEKAAEHLQIGLVQLTEFHAGELLAEELRLVQTYLSEITGEFTSDDLLGNIFSSFCIGK
;
A
#
# COMPACT_ATOMS: atom_id res chain seq x y z
N MET A 1 25.85 -19.87 -4.88
CA MET A 1 25.20 -20.97 -4.12
C MET A 1 23.96 -20.32 -3.48
N LYS A 2 22.80 -20.98 -3.51
CA LYS A 2 21.62 -20.49 -2.77
C LYS A 2 21.96 -20.55 -1.29
N GLU A 3 21.77 -19.43 -0.59
CA GLU A 3 22.01 -19.29 0.85
C GLU A 3 20.80 -19.78 1.64
N THR A 4 21.03 -20.25 2.87
CA THR A 4 19.94 -20.58 3.78
C THR A 4 19.73 -19.43 4.77
N ILE A 5 18.51 -18.99 4.88
CA ILE A 5 18.12 -17.85 5.73
C ILE A 5 17.21 -18.30 6.87
N VAL A 6 17.25 -17.56 7.98
CA VAL A 6 16.39 -17.77 9.14
C VAL A 6 15.89 -16.46 9.70
N ALA A 7 14.63 -16.41 10.12
CA ALA A 7 14.09 -15.29 10.87
C ALA A 7 12.91 -15.71 11.75
N GLN A 8 12.55 -14.83 12.71
CA GLN A 8 11.29 -14.89 13.41
C GLN A 8 10.17 -14.46 12.45
N ALA A 9 9.20 -15.34 12.22
CA ALA A 9 8.06 -15.10 11.32
C ALA A 9 6.85 -14.50 12.03
N THR A 10 6.79 -14.53 13.36
CA THR A 10 5.76 -13.87 14.18
C THR A 10 6.20 -12.48 14.59
N ALA A 11 5.24 -11.56 14.79
CA ALA A 11 5.55 -10.22 15.29
C ALA A 11 6.32 -10.26 16.61
N PRO A 12 7.28 -9.33 16.85
CA PRO A 12 7.98 -9.22 18.12
C PRO A 12 7.00 -8.92 19.27
N GLY A 13 7.23 -9.49 20.44
CA GLY A 13 6.40 -9.24 21.61
C GLY A 13 6.13 -10.49 22.43
N ARG A 14 5.20 -10.40 23.39
CA ARG A 14 4.77 -11.54 24.22
C ARG A 14 3.57 -12.21 23.57
N GLY A 15 3.77 -13.40 23.03
CA GLY A 15 2.71 -14.22 22.44
C GLY A 15 2.70 -15.63 23.02
N GLY A 16 1.59 -16.33 22.91
CA GLY A 16 1.52 -17.76 23.27
C GLY A 16 2.36 -18.63 22.34
N ILE A 17 2.52 -18.23 21.09
CA ILE A 17 3.26 -18.94 20.06
C ILE A 17 4.25 -17.99 19.37
N GLY A 18 5.47 -18.49 19.15
CA GLY A 18 6.49 -17.87 18.32
C GLY A 18 7.00 -18.82 17.25
N ILE A 19 7.23 -18.31 16.06
CA ILE A 19 7.62 -19.10 14.89
C ILE A 19 8.99 -18.61 14.40
N LEU A 20 9.95 -19.53 14.31
CA LEU A 20 11.16 -19.33 13.52
C LEU A 20 11.00 -20.06 12.19
N ARG A 21 11.31 -19.38 11.08
CA ARG A 21 11.28 -19.92 9.74
C ARG A 21 12.68 -19.96 9.16
N VAL A 22 13.04 -21.13 8.63
CA VAL A 22 14.28 -21.36 7.89
C VAL A 22 13.93 -21.69 6.46
N SER A 23 14.59 -21.06 5.48
CA SER A 23 14.39 -21.35 4.05
C SER A 23 15.74 -21.53 3.36
N GLY A 24 15.87 -22.57 2.59
CA GLY A 24 17.07 -22.85 1.80
C GLY A 24 17.56 -24.30 1.87
N PRO A 25 18.67 -24.60 1.18
CA PRO A 25 19.15 -25.97 1.03
C PRO A 25 19.55 -26.64 2.34
N LEU A 26 19.93 -25.91 3.39
CA LEU A 26 20.32 -26.44 4.70
C LEU A 26 19.15 -26.63 5.67
N ALA A 27 17.91 -26.44 5.27
CA ALA A 27 16.73 -26.58 6.15
C ALA A 27 16.62 -27.98 6.78
N THR A 28 17.02 -29.04 6.06
CA THR A 28 17.07 -30.42 6.57
C THR A 28 18.19 -30.63 7.60
N GLU A 29 19.31 -29.96 7.43
CA GLU A 29 20.44 -29.99 8.38
C GLU A 29 20.09 -29.31 9.68
N VAL A 30 19.37 -28.15 9.58
CA VAL A 30 18.80 -27.46 10.76
C VAL A 30 17.84 -28.38 11.51
N ALA A 31 16.93 -29.05 10.79
CA ALA A 31 16.01 -29.99 11.41
C ALA A 31 16.77 -31.13 12.15
N GLN A 32 17.81 -31.70 11.53
CA GLN A 32 18.58 -32.72 12.17
C GLN A 32 19.34 -32.21 13.41
N ALA A 33 19.89 -30.99 13.35
CA ALA A 33 20.70 -30.41 14.42
C ALA A 33 19.85 -29.97 15.62
N VAL A 34 18.64 -29.47 15.37
CA VAL A 34 17.77 -28.92 16.43
C VAL A 34 16.74 -29.93 16.94
N LEU A 35 16.23 -30.81 16.09
CA LEU A 35 15.17 -31.76 16.43
C LEU A 35 15.71 -33.21 16.57
N GLY A 36 16.89 -33.49 16.06
CA GLY A 36 17.46 -34.86 15.95
C GLY A 36 16.86 -35.70 14.83
N LYS A 37 15.91 -35.15 14.05
CA LYS A 37 15.32 -35.77 12.87
C LYS A 37 14.70 -34.67 11.96
N CYS A 38 14.57 -34.96 10.66
CA CYS A 38 13.75 -34.14 9.79
C CYS A 38 12.30 -34.65 9.84
N PRO A 39 11.30 -33.76 10.11
CA PRO A 39 9.88 -34.11 10.06
C PRO A 39 9.47 -34.56 8.66
N LYS A 40 8.45 -35.41 8.57
CA LYS A 40 7.85 -35.74 7.27
C LYS A 40 7.23 -34.49 6.66
N PRO A 41 7.37 -34.25 5.34
CA PRO A 41 6.80 -33.08 4.70
C PRO A 41 5.30 -32.90 5.00
N ARG A 42 4.93 -31.67 5.44
CA ARG A 42 3.56 -31.26 5.76
C ARG A 42 2.89 -32.01 6.90
N MET A 43 3.67 -32.69 7.74
CA MET A 43 3.18 -33.30 8.98
C MET A 43 3.68 -32.53 10.19
N ALA A 44 2.76 -32.20 11.07
CA ALA A 44 3.08 -31.53 12.34
C ALA A 44 3.65 -32.58 13.33
N ASP A 45 4.89 -32.39 13.73
CA ASP A 45 5.54 -33.19 14.76
C ASP A 45 5.76 -32.36 16.02
N TYR A 46 5.27 -32.81 17.17
CA TYR A 46 5.57 -32.17 18.45
C TYR A 46 6.89 -32.72 19.01
N LEU A 47 7.89 -31.86 19.07
CA LEU A 47 9.28 -32.26 19.35
C LEU A 47 9.99 -31.29 20.32
N PRO A 48 10.99 -31.77 21.10
CA PRO A 48 11.90 -30.90 21.80
C PRO A 48 12.86 -30.23 20.82
N PHE A 49 13.07 -28.92 21.01
CA PHE A 49 14.06 -28.10 20.30
C PHE A 49 15.34 -28.05 21.15
N LYS A 50 16.47 -28.54 20.60
CA LYS A 50 17.69 -28.82 21.35
C LYS A 50 18.83 -27.87 21.00
N ASP A 51 19.58 -27.51 22.02
CA ASP A 51 20.88 -26.86 21.84
C ASP A 51 21.97 -27.87 21.39
N ALA A 52 23.17 -27.36 21.13
CA ALA A 52 24.30 -28.14 20.65
C ALA A 52 24.76 -29.22 21.65
N ASP A 53 24.60 -28.97 22.96
CA ASP A 53 24.92 -29.91 24.04
C ASP A 53 23.79 -30.92 24.34
N GLY A 54 22.66 -30.84 23.62
CA GLY A 54 21.49 -31.67 23.80
C GLY A 54 20.47 -31.13 24.81
N THR A 55 20.76 -30.01 25.46
CA THR A 55 19.79 -29.32 26.37
C THR A 55 18.55 -28.91 25.61
N VAL A 56 17.37 -29.13 26.17
CA VAL A 56 16.10 -28.70 25.57
C VAL A 56 15.91 -27.21 25.81
N LEU A 57 15.85 -26.42 24.74
CA LEU A 57 15.60 -24.99 24.79
C LEU A 57 14.10 -24.68 24.83
N ASP A 58 13.29 -25.46 24.11
CA ASP A 58 11.84 -25.38 24.08
C ASP A 58 11.24 -26.68 23.55
N GLN A 59 9.90 -26.76 23.55
CA GLN A 59 9.15 -27.84 22.93
C GLN A 59 7.99 -27.26 22.14
N GLY A 60 7.75 -27.79 20.95
CA GLY A 60 6.72 -27.26 20.07
C GLY A 60 6.51 -28.08 18.81
N ILE A 61 5.77 -27.48 17.90
CA ILE A 61 5.46 -28.08 16.59
C ILE A 61 6.58 -27.74 15.61
N ALA A 62 7.09 -28.75 14.93
CA ALA A 62 7.97 -28.59 13.79
C ALA A 62 7.23 -28.98 12.50
N LEU A 63 7.32 -28.13 11.49
CA LEU A 63 6.75 -28.34 10.16
C LEU A 63 7.86 -28.23 9.11
N TYR A 64 7.91 -29.21 8.20
CA TYR A 64 8.83 -29.20 7.08
C TYR A 64 8.07 -29.18 5.76
N PHE A 65 8.48 -28.29 4.86
CA PHE A 65 7.92 -28.15 3.51
C PHE A 65 9.04 -28.37 2.51
N LYS A 66 8.89 -29.44 1.72
CA LYS A 66 9.88 -29.80 0.70
C LYS A 66 9.68 -28.99 -0.58
N SER A 67 10.78 -28.48 -1.11
CA SER A 67 10.83 -27.86 -2.44
C SER A 67 10.19 -28.77 -3.52
N PRO A 68 9.46 -28.21 -4.52
CA PRO A 68 9.09 -26.80 -4.67
C PRO A 68 7.77 -26.44 -3.94
N ASN A 69 7.21 -27.34 -3.11
CA ASN A 69 5.89 -27.20 -2.50
C ASN A 69 5.93 -26.47 -1.15
N SER A 70 6.60 -25.33 -1.11
CA SER A 70 6.74 -24.42 0.03
C SER A 70 6.37 -22.99 -0.37
N PHE A 71 6.36 -22.06 0.58
CA PHE A 71 6.12 -20.65 0.32
C PHE A 71 7.21 -20.03 -0.57
N THR A 72 8.47 -20.28 -0.25
CA THR A 72 9.61 -19.72 -1.00
C THR A 72 10.00 -20.53 -2.24
N GLY A 73 9.38 -21.70 -2.45
CA GLY A 73 9.81 -22.64 -3.49
C GLY A 73 11.07 -23.45 -3.12
N GLU A 74 11.70 -23.18 -1.98
CA GLU A 74 12.84 -23.90 -1.44
C GLU A 74 12.42 -24.83 -0.30
N ASP A 75 13.36 -25.60 0.27
CA ASP A 75 13.08 -26.35 1.50
C ASP A 75 12.83 -25.37 2.65
N VAL A 76 11.70 -25.53 3.36
CA VAL A 76 11.32 -24.66 4.48
C VAL A 76 11.09 -25.49 5.73
N LEU A 77 11.69 -25.05 6.85
CA LEU A 77 11.42 -25.58 8.19
C LEU A 77 10.81 -24.47 9.06
N GLU A 78 9.70 -24.77 9.70
CA GLU A 78 9.11 -23.90 10.73
C GLU A 78 9.19 -24.58 12.09
N LEU A 79 9.71 -23.85 13.09
CA LEU A 79 9.75 -24.23 14.48
C LEU A 79 8.76 -23.33 15.24
N GLN A 80 7.65 -23.90 15.70
CA GLN A 80 6.56 -23.21 16.36
C GLN A 80 6.61 -23.55 17.85
N GLY A 81 7.31 -22.73 18.62
CA GLY A 81 7.47 -22.86 20.07
C GLY A 81 6.71 -21.81 20.84
N HIS A 82 7.11 -21.55 22.10
CA HIS A 82 6.57 -20.48 22.92
C HIS A 82 7.07 -19.11 22.45
N GLY A 83 6.16 -18.13 22.43
CA GLY A 83 6.40 -16.79 21.85
C GLY A 83 7.13 -15.82 22.81
N GLY A 84 7.88 -16.33 23.78
CA GLY A 84 8.75 -15.54 24.63
C GLY A 84 10.01 -15.12 23.88
N GLN A 85 10.32 -13.81 23.83
CA GLN A 85 11.45 -13.30 23.05
C GLN A 85 12.78 -14.01 23.39
N VAL A 86 13.05 -14.26 24.68
CA VAL A 86 14.29 -14.94 25.11
C VAL A 86 14.40 -16.36 24.53
N VAL A 87 13.28 -17.09 24.47
CA VAL A 87 13.25 -18.45 23.92
C VAL A 87 13.53 -18.44 22.43
N LEU A 88 12.89 -17.52 21.71
CA LEU A 88 13.09 -17.35 20.27
C LEU A 88 14.53 -16.94 19.95
N ASP A 89 15.12 -16.03 20.75
CA ASP A 89 16.51 -15.61 20.58
C ASP A 89 17.50 -16.75 20.82
N LEU A 90 17.25 -17.63 21.83
CA LEU A 90 18.07 -18.82 22.07
C LEU A 90 18.01 -19.79 20.89
N LEU A 91 16.80 -20.08 20.39
CA LEU A 91 16.63 -20.95 19.22
C LEU A 91 17.26 -20.35 17.96
N LEU A 92 17.08 -19.05 17.73
CA LEU A 92 17.68 -18.32 16.61
C LEU A 92 19.22 -18.38 16.68
N LYS A 93 19.79 -18.12 17.87
CA LYS A 93 21.23 -18.22 18.11
C LYS A 93 21.74 -19.63 17.83
N ARG A 94 21.01 -20.67 18.24
CA ARG A 94 21.37 -22.08 17.98
C ARG A 94 21.42 -22.38 16.48
N ILE A 95 20.44 -21.90 15.71
CA ILE A 95 20.38 -22.12 14.27
C ILE A 95 21.52 -21.38 13.56
N LEU A 96 21.83 -20.15 13.97
CA LEU A 96 22.91 -19.34 13.40
C LEU A 96 24.32 -19.89 13.69
N GLN A 97 24.49 -20.86 14.63
CA GLN A 97 25.75 -21.57 14.83
C GLN A 97 26.03 -22.63 13.76
N ILE A 98 25.04 -22.94 12.92
CA ILE A 98 25.21 -23.88 11.81
C ILE A 98 25.82 -23.13 10.62
N ASP A 99 26.97 -23.61 10.13
CA ASP A 99 27.67 -22.94 9.04
C ASP A 99 26.79 -22.83 7.78
N GLY A 100 26.88 -21.69 7.12
CA GLY A 100 26.11 -21.42 5.88
C GLY A 100 24.69 -20.89 6.10
N ILE A 101 24.33 -20.58 7.35
CA ILE A 101 23.04 -19.97 7.68
C ILE A 101 23.25 -18.55 8.16
N ARG A 102 22.40 -17.64 7.70
CA ARG A 102 22.38 -16.24 8.14
C ARG A 102 20.96 -15.74 8.44
N LEU A 103 20.91 -14.61 9.11
CA LEU A 103 19.65 -13.88 9.28
C LEU A 103 19.09 -13.43 7.92
N ALA A 104 17.78 -13.55 7.78
CA ALA A 104 17.07 -13.01 6.63
C ALA A 104 17.06 -11.47 6.68
N ARG A 105 17.17 -10.85 5.53
CA ARG A 105 16.87 -9.44 5.30
C ARG A 105 15.34 -9.21 5.36
N PRO A 106 14.87 -7.96 5.54
CA PRO A 106 13.46 -7.63 5.38
C PRO A 106 12.93 -8.13 4.03
N GLY A 107 11.74 -8.75 4.02
CA GLY A 107 11.08 -9.26 2.81
C GLY A 107 11.74 -10.43 2.10
N GLU A 108 12.85 -10.97 2.59
CA GLU A 108 13.68 -11.93 1.83
C GLU A 108 13.00 -13.27 1.53
N PHE A 109 12.06 -13.72 2.37
CA PHE A 109 11.27 -14.92 2.05
C PHE A 109 10.30 -14.66 0.89
N SER A 110 9.69 -13.46 0.81
CA SER A 110 8.84 -13.07 -0.33
C SER A 110 9.66 -12.83 -1.59
N GLU A 111 10.88 -12.27 -1.45
CA GLU A 111 11.85 -12.14 -2.54
C GLU A 111 12.23 -13.52 -3.11
N GLN A 112 12.53 -14.51 -2.25
CA GLN A 112 12.77 -15.89 -2.68
C GLN A 112 11.55 -16.50 -3.37
N ALA A 113 10.34 -16.24 -2.87
CA ALA A 113 9.10 -16.72 -3.50
C ALA A 113 8.92 -16.12 -4.91
N PHE A 114 9.19 -14.83 -5.08
CA PHE A 114 9.18 -14.16 -6.38
C PHE A 114 10.25 -14.75 -7.32
N LEU A 115 11.50 -14.84 -6.89
CA LEU A 115 12.62 -15.37 -7.70
C LEU A 115 12.48 -16.87 -8.07
N ASN A 116 11.64 -17.60 -7.36
CA ASN A 116 11.29 -19.00 -7.64
C ASN A 116 9.91 -19.17 -8.28
N ASP A 117 9.35 -18.11 -8.91
CA ASP A 117 8.07 -18.11 -9.65
C ASP A 117 6.89 -18.64 -8.84
N LYS A 118 6.90 -18.44 -7.51
CA LYS A 118 5.76 -18.78 -6.63
C LYS A 118 4.72 -17.67 -6.59
N LEU A 119 5.18 -16.44 -6.72
CA LEU A 119 4.40 -15.22 -6.71
C LEU A 119 4.98 -14.26 -7.75
N ASP A 120 4.17 -13.45 -8.38
CA ASP A 120 4.65 -12.27 -9.09
C ASP A 120 4.89 -11.10 -8.11
N LEU A 121 5.43 -9.99 -8.62
CA LEU A 121 5.81 -8.86 -7.78
C LEU A 121 4.60 -8.19 -7.14
N ALA A 122 3.48 -8.04 -7.86
CA ALA A 122 2.26 -7.44 -7.31
C ALA A 122 1.64 -8.35 -6.22
N GLN A 123 1.68 -9.67 -6.39
CA GLN A 123 1.26 -10.62 -5.35
C GLN A 123 2.18 -10.59 -4.13
N ALA A 124 3.50 -10.48 -4.32
CA ALA A 124 4.44 -10.35 -3.21
C ALA A 124 4.17 -9.07 -2.40
N GLU A 125 3.94 -7.95 -3.06
CA GLU A 125 3.56 -6.69 -2.41
C GLU A 125 2.23 -6.79 -1.66
N ALA A 126 1.26 -7.54 -2.18
CA ALA A 126 -0.05 -7.74 -1.55
C ALA A 126 0.04 -8.47 -0.20
N ILE A 127 1.10 -9.25 0.05
CA ILE A 127 1.35 -9.86 1.37
C ILE A 127 1.57 -8.77 2.42
N ALA A 128 2.42 -7.78 2.14
CA ALA A 128 2.66 -6.66 3.05
C ALA A 128 1.37 -5.84 3.23
N ASP A 129 0.67 -5.53 2.14
CA ASP A 129 -0.57 -4.76 2.18
C ASP A 129 -1.67 -5.47 2.99
N LEU A 130 -1.76 -6.81 2.94
CA LEU A 130 -2.72 -7.59 3.73
C LEU A 130 -2.41 -7.52 5.24
N ILE A 131 -1.14 -7.51 5.59
CA ILE A 131 -0.69 -7.45 6.99
C ILE A 131 -0.90 -6.05 7.57
N ASP A 132 -0.63 -5.02 6.77
CA ASP A 132 -0.73 -3.62 7.17
C ASP A 132 -2.15 -3.05 6.98
N ALA A 133 -3.10 -3.88 6.50
CA ALA A 133 -4.47 -3.46 6.26
C ALA A 133 -5.14 -2.95 7.52
N THR A 134 -5.63 -1.72 7.49
CA THR A 134 -6.29 -1.05 8.61
C THR A 134 -7.82 -1.14 8.57
N SER A 135 -8.41 -1.55 7.44
CA SER A 135 -9.85 -1.74 7.27
C SER A 135 -10.19 -3.10 6.68
N GLU A 136 -11.42 -3.58 6.93
CA GLU A 136 -11.92 -4.84 6.34
C GLU A 136 -11.86 -4.80 4.81
N GLN A 137 -12.21 -3.67 4.20
CA GLN A 137 -12.21 -3.51 2.75
C GLN A 137 -10.78 -3.55 2.19
N ALA A 138 -9.82 -2.89 2.85
CA ALA A 138 -8.40 -2.96 2.46
C ALA A 138 -7.88 -4.40 2.56
N ALA A 139 -8.18 -5.13 3.65
CA ALA A 139 -7.78 -6.52 3.81
C ALA A 139 -8.37 -7.44 2.72
N ARG A 140 -9.67 -7.27 2.39
CA ARG A 140 -10.32 -8.03 1.31
C ARG A 140 -9.70 -7.75 -0.06
N SER A 141 -9.41 -6.48 -0.35
CA SER A 141 -8.78 -6.07 -1.62
C SER A 141 -7.32 -6.54 -1.71
N ALA A 142 -6.57 -6.51 -0.59
CA ALA A 142 -5.22 -7.08 -0.52
C ALA A 142 -5.23 -8.60 -0.78
N LEU A 143 -6.21 -9.31 -0.22
CA LEU A 143 -6.37 -10.75 -0.46
C LEU A 143 -6.63 -11.05 -1.94
N LYS A 144 -7.45 -10.26 -2.64
CA LYS A 144 -7.69 -10.40 -4.07
C LYS A 144 -6.43 -10.14 -4.89
N SER A 145 -5.65 -9.09 -4.54
CA SER A 145 -4.34 -8.85 -5.17
C SER A 145 -3.41 -10.05 -4.98
N LEU A 146 -3.35 -10.61 -3.76
CA LEU A 146 -2.57 -11.82 -3.47
C LEU A 146 -3.04 -13.04 -4.26
N GLN A 147 -4.34 -13.16 -4.52
CA GLN A 147 -4.92 -14.22 -5.36
C GLN A 147 -4.66 -14.02 -6.86
N GLY A 148 -4.02 -12.89 -7.25
CA GLY A 148 -3.60 -12.61 -8.61
C GLY A 148 -4.65 -11.89 -9.47
N GLU A 149 -5.72 -11.34 -8.90
CA GLU A 149 -6.75 -10.62 -9.67
C GLU A 149 -6.18 -9.44 -10.45
N PHE A 150 -5.29 -8.67 -9.81
CA PHE A 150 -4.63 -7.54 -10.47
C PHE A 150 -3.66 -8.01 -11.55
N SER A 151 -2.79 -8.95 -11.22
CA SER A 151 -1.81 -9.52 -12.15
C SER A 151 -2.47 -10.13 -13.38
N LYS A 152 -3.62 -10.79 -13.20
CA LYS A 152 -4.39 -11.35 -14.31
C LYS A 152 -4.84 -10.24 -15.29
N LYS A 153 -5.40 -9.14 -14.79
CA LYS A 153 -5.83 -8.01 -15.65
C LYS A 153 -4.66 -7.36 -16.36
N VAL A 154 -3.52 -7.19 -15.68
CA VAL A 154 -2.31 -6.65 -16.29
C VAL A 154 -1.80 -7.59 -17.39
N ASN A 155 -1.74 -8.89 -17.15
CA ASN A 155 -1.29 -9.87 -18.13
C ASN A 155 -2.22 -9.96 -19.35
N GLU A 156 -3.54 -9.86 -19.17
CA GLU A 156 -4.52 -9.79 -20.28
C GLU A 156 -4.27 -8.54 -21.16
N LEU A 157 -3.88 -7.39 -20.56
CA LEU A 157 -3.46 -6.20 -21.30
C LEU A 157 -2.15 -6.45 -22.05
N VAL A 158 -1.15 -7.02 -21.39
CA VAL A 158 0.14 -7.37 -21.99
C VAL A 158 -0.05 -8.28 -23.22
N ASP A 159 -0.84 -9.34 -23.06
CA ASP A 159 -1.15 -10.27 -24.14
C ASP A 159 -1.83 -9.56 -25.34
N SER A 160 -2.77 -8.65 -25.05
CA SER A 160 -3.44 -7.85 -26.08
C SER A 160 -2.48 -6.91 -26.81
N VAL A 161 -1.55 -6.29 -26.08
CA VAL A 161 -0.51 -5.43 -26.66
C VAL A 161 0.47 -6.24 -27.50
N ILE A 162 0.94 -7.40 -27.02
CA ILE A 162 1.83 -8.30 -27.77
C ILE A 162 1.16 -8.76 -29.07
N TYR A 163 -0.11 -9.17 -28.98
CA TYR A 163 -0.87 -9.58 -30.16
C TYR A 163 -0.95 -8.46 -31.19
N LEU A 164 -1.33 -7.24 -30.77
CA LEU A 164 -1.42 -6.10 -31.68
C LEU A 164 -0.07 -5.73 -32.28
N ARG A 165 1.00 -5.70 -31.45
CA ARG A 165 2.36 -5.40 -31.90
C ARG A 165 2.82 -6.41 -32.96
N THR A 166 2.65 -7.71 -32.70
CA THR A 166 3.01 -8.76 -33.65
C THR A 166 2.25 -8.62 -34.97
N TYR A 167 0.96 -8.25 -34.89
CA TYR A 167 0.14 -8.02 -36.08
C TYR A 167 0.63 -6.79 -36.91
N VAL A 168 1.01 -5.70 -36.23
CA VAL A 168 1.58 -4.50 -36.88
C VAL A 168 2.94 -4.80 -37.51
N GLU A 169 3.84 -5.46 -36.76
CA GLU A 169 5.18 -5.85 -37.28
C GLU A 169 5.06 -6.76 -38.53
N ALA A 170 4.17 -7.75 -38.49
CA ALA A 170 3.90 -8.62 -39.63
C ALA A 170 3.35 -7.83 -40.84
N SER A 171 2.50 -6.83 -40.57
CA SER A 171 1.96 -5.97 -41.67
C SER A 171 3.01 -5.07 -42.32
N ILE A 172 4.08 -4.73 -41.56
CA ILE A 172 5.21 -3.94 -42.09
C ILE A 172 6.15 -4.83 -42.93
N ASP A 173 6.41 -6.05 -42.43
CA ASP A 173 7.37 -6.98 -43.04
C ASP A 173 6.87 -7.59 -44.38
N PHE A 174 5.57 -7.63 -44.62
CA PHE A 174 4.94 -8.20 -45.81
C PHE A 174 4.10 -7.18 -46.58
N PRO A 175 4.72 -6.13 -47.14
CA PRO A 175 4.01 -5.04 -47.84
C PRO A 175 3.42 -5.45 -49.21
N ASP A 176 3.84 -6.59 -49.78
CA ASP A 176 3.43 -7.05 -51.10
C ASP A 176 2.10 -7.82 -51.15
N GLU A 177 1.41 -7.98 -50.01
CA GLU A 177 0.06 -8.54 -50.01
C GLU A 177 -0.97 -7.50 -50.45
N GLU A 178 -1.96 -7.89 -51.27
CA GLU A 178 -2.98 -7.00 -51.88
C GLU A 178 -3.88 -6.26 -50.84
N ILE A 179 -3.65 -6.44 -49.58
CA ILE A 179 -4.42 -5.85 -48.46
C ILE A 179 -3.52 -4.87 -47.72
N ASP A 180 -3.89 -3.61 -47.72
CA ASP A 180 -3.29 -2.59 -46.82
C ASP A 180 -3.85 -2.84 -45.39
N PHE A 181 -3.14 -3.64 -44.61
CA PHE A 181 -3.52 -4.00 -43.26
C PHE A 181 -3.57 -2.80 -42.30
N LEU A 182 -2.86 -1.70 -42.63
CA LEU A 182 -2.91 -0.46 -41.85
C LEU A 182 -4.19 0.33 -42.13
N ALA A 183 -4.76 0.20 -43.31
CA ALA A 183 -5.96 0.91 -43.73
C ALA A 183 -7.29 0.15 -43.49
N ASP A 184 -7.26 -1.14 -43.11
CA ASP A 184 -8.49 -1.95 -42.94
C ASP A 184 -9.28 -1.62 -41.65
N GLY A 185 -8.77 -0.71 -40.79
CA GLY A 185 -9.39 -0.25 -39.55
C GLY A 185 -9.34 -1.24 -38.37
N LYS A 186 -8.83 -2.46 -38.58
CA LYS A 186 -8.75 -3.47 -37.51
C LYS A 186 -7.69 -3.13 -36.46
N ILE A 187 -6.52 -2.60 -36.92
CA ILE A 187 -5.45 -2.17 -36.02
C ILE A 187 -5.96 -1.06 -35.12
N GLU A 188 -6.64 -0.04 -35.71
CA GLU A 188 -7.23 1.05 -34.93
C GLU A 188 -8.29 0.55 -33.94
N ALA A 189 -9.19 -0.33 -34.36
CA ALA A 189 -10.21 -0.89 -33.49
C ALA A 189 -9.62 -1.67 -32.30
N ASN A 190 -8.59 -2.50 -32.54
CA ASN A 190 -7.89 -3.23 -31.49
C ASN A 190 -7.15 -2.28 -30.55
N LEU A 191 -6.44 -1.26 -31.08
CA LEU A 191 -5.73 -0.27 -30.28
C LEU A 191 -6.68 0.50 -29.36
N ARG A 192 -7.83 0.95 -29.88
CA ARG A 192 -8.88 1.59 -29.07
C ARG A 192 -9.47 0.65 -28.03
N GLY A 193 -9.60 -0.64 -28.37
CA GLY A 193 -10.00 -1.68 -27.41
C GLY A 193 -9.04 -1.79 -26.24
N ILE A 194 -7.72 -1.82 -26.51
CA ILE A 194 -6.66 -1.85 -25.47
C ILE A 194 -6.68 -0.59 -24.62
N ILE A 195 -6.85 0.60 -25.24
CA ILE A 195 -6.96 1.87 -24.51
C ILE A 195 -8.12 1.83 -23.52
N ASN A 196 -9.29 1.35 -23.92
CA ASN A 196 -10.46 1.24 -23.04
C ASN A 196 -10.21 0.24 -21.89
N GLN A 197 -9.64 -0.93 -22.19
CA GLN A 197 -9.29 -1.92 -21.17
C GLN A 197 -8.27 -1.36 -20.15
N LEU A 198 -7.27 -0.62 -20.63
CA LEU A 198 -6.29 0.01 -19.75
C LEU A 198 -6.95 1.05 -18.82
N GLU A 199 -7.87 1.86 -19.35
CA GLU A 199 -8.56 2.89 -18.55
C GLU A 199 -9.44 2.25 -17.46
N ASP A 200 -10.10 1.13 -17.74
CA ASP A 200 -10.85 0.35 -16.76
C ASP A 200 -9.93 -0.14 -15.63
N VAL A 201 -8.79 -0.76 -15.98
CA VAL A 201 -7.81 -1.23 -14.98
C VAL A 201 -7.22 -0.07 -14.19
N ARG A 202 -6.93 1.06 -14.83
CA ARG A 202 -6.40 2.27 -14.20
C ARG A 202 -7.38 2.88 -13.21
N SER A 203 -8.66 2.93 -13.57
CA SER A 203 -9.74 3.40 -12.69
C SER A 203 -9.85 2.54 -11.43
N GLU A 204 -9.85 1.21 -11.57
CA GLU A 204 -9.87 0.29 -10.43
C GLU A 204 -8.59 0.40 -9.58
N ALA A 205 -7.42 0.49 -10.22
CA ALA A 205 -6.13 0.64 -9.53
C ALA A 205 -6.10 1.93 -8.69
N LYS A 206 -6.68 3.02 -9.21
CA LYS A 206 -6.81 4.28 -8.47
C LYS A 206 -7.66 4.12 -7.20
N GLN A 207 -8.80 3.43 -7.29
CA GLN A 207 -9.63 3.13 -6.12
C GLN A 207 -8.87 2.25 -5.11
N GLY A 208 -8.16 1.24 -5.58
CA GLY A 208 -7.33 0.38 -4.74
C GLY A 208 -6.19 1.12 -4.04
N SER A 209 -5.57 2.09 -4.70
CA SER A 209 -4.54 2.94 -4.09
C SER A 209 -5.11 3.83 -2.98
N ILE A 210 -6.30 4.38 -3.18
CA ILE A 210 -7.00 5.17 -2.13
C ILE A 210 -7.30 4.30 -0.91
N LEU A 211 -7.76 3.07 -1.10
CA LEU A 211 -8.02 2.14 0.00
C LEU A 211 -6.75 1.75 0.77
N ARG A 212 -5.62 1.71 0.09
CA ARG A 212 -4.32 1.38 0.69
C ARG A 212 -3.69 2.58 1.41
N GLU A 213 -3.58 3.70 0.73
CA GLU A 213 -2.83 4.88 1.22
C GLU A 213 -3.67 5.78 2.10
N GLY A 214 -5.01 5.77 1.90
CA GLY A 214 -5.91 6.69 2.58
C GLY A 214 -5.69 8.13 2.15
N MET A 215 -6.35 9.04 2.87
CA MET A 215 -6.21 10.48 2.71
C MET A 215 -5.47 11.07 3.91
N LYS A 216 -4.41 11.83 3.66
CA LYS A 216 -3.69 12.59 4.69
C LYS A 216 -4.30 13.97 4.84
N VAL A 217 -4.86 14.26 6.00
CA VAL A 217 -5.56 15.51 6.28
C VAL A 217 -4.92 16.24 7.45
N VAL A 218 -4.57 17.50 7.23
CA VAL A 218 -4.12 18.40 8.30
C VAL A 218 -5.33 19.11 8.87
N ILE A 219 -5.55 19.02 10.18
CA ILE A 219 -6.58 19.80 10.86
C ILE A 219 -5.95 21.00 11.57
N ALA A 220 -6.29 22.18 11.08
CA ALA A 220 -5.83 23.46 11.63
C ALA A 220 -7.02 24.23 12.24
N GLY A 221 -6.75 25.10 13.21
CA GLY A 221 -7.76 25.94 13.82
C GLY A 221 -7.37 26.39 15.23
N ARG A 222 -8.03 27.44 15.72
CA ARG A 222 -7.79 27.99 17.07
C ARG A 222 -8.04 26.93 18.17
N PRO A 223 -7.47 27.05 19.35
CA PRO A 223 -7.86 26.25 20.51
C PRO A 223 -9.38 26.32 20.72
N ASN A 224 -9.98 25.20 21.12
CA ASN A 224 -11.42 25.08 21.35
C ASN A 224 -12.34 25.24 20.11
N ALA A 225 -11.81 25.26 18.89
CA ALA A 225 -12.63 25.21 17.67
C ALA A 225 -13.38 23.88 17.50
N GLY A 226 -13.04 22.87 18.30
CA GLY A 226 -13.72 21.56 18.32
C GLY A 226 -13.02 20.49 17.50
N LYS A 227 -11.70 20.58 17.31
CA LYS A 227 -10.92 19.60 16.52
C LYS A 227 -11.11 18.16 17.01
N SER A 228 -10.90 17.90 18.30
CA SER A 228 -11.09 16.54 18.88
C SER A 228 -12.56 16.07 18.79
N SER A 229 -13.53 16.99 18.93
CA SER A 229 -14.95 16.65 18.75
C SER A 229 -15.27 16.26 17.31
N LEU A 230 -14.65 16.96 16.32
CA LEU A 230 -14.80 16.61 14.91
C LEU A 230 -14.21 15.24 14.61
N LEU A 231 -13.02 14.94 15.14
CA LEU A 231 -12.37 13.64 14.97
C LEU A 231 -13.26 12.51 15.48
N ASN A 232 -13.80 12.65 16.70
CA ASN A 232 -14.73 11.70 17.27
C ASN A 232 -16.03 11.55 16.43
N ALA A 233 -16.54 12.66 15.89
CA ALA A 233 -17.71 12.65 15.04
C ALA A 233 -17.47 11.99 13.67
N LEU A 234 -16.29 12.19 13.09
CA LEU A 234 -15.88 11.53 11.84
C LEU A 234 -15.61 10.03 12.04
N ALA A 235 -14.97 9.65 13.15
CA ALA A 235 -14.68 8.24 13.47
C ALA A 235 -15.97 7.43 13.70
N GLY A 236 -17.03 8.04 14.22
CA GLY A 236 -18.31 7.39 14.44
C GLY A 236 -18.20 6.11 15.30
N ARG A 237 -18.98 5.06 14.92
CA ARG A 237 -18.91 3.73 15.54
C ARG A 237 -17.77 2.87 14.98
N GLU A 238 -17.14 3.30 13.91
CA GLU A 238 -16.01 2.64 13.22
C GLU A 238 -14.66 3.19 13.71
N ALA A 239 -14.59 3.72 14.94
CA ALA A 239 -13.31 4.09 15.53
C ALA A 239 -12.36 2.90 15.40
N ALA A 240 -11.29 3.08 14.63
CA ALA A 240 -10.27 2.06 14.44
C ALA A 240 -9.85 1.54 15.83
N ILE A 241 -9.65 0.25 15.90
CA ILE A 241 -8.91 -0.32 17.04
C ILE A 241 -7.54 0.36 16.96
N VAL A 242 -7.35 1.40 17.79
CA VAL A 242 -6.03 1.97 18.03
C VAL A 242 -5.21 0.83 18.58
N THR A 243 -4.47 0.15 17.71
CA THR A 243 -3.46 -0.79 18.17
C THR A 243 -2.35 0.08 18.74
N ASP A 244 -2.33 0.20 20.08
CA ASP A 244 -1.14 0.59 20.81
C ASP A 244 -0.03 -0.42 20.48
N ILE A 245 0.66 -0.22 19.37
CA ILE A 245 1.91 -0.93 19.12
C ILE A 245 2.91 -0.30 20.10
N ALA A 246 3.13 -0.98 21.20
CA ALA A 246 4.10 -0.60 22.21
C ALA A 246 5.48 -0.43 21.56
N GLY A 247 5.92 0.81 21.40
CA GLY A 247 7.21 1.16 20.81
C GLY A 247 7.19 2.38 19.88
N THR A 248 6.02 2.88 19.45
CA THR A 248 5.89 4.01 18.52
C THR A 248 5.51 5.34 19.19
N THR A 249 5.60 5.45 20.50
CA THR A 249 5.19 6.63 21.30
C THR A 249 6.03 7.89 21.08
N ARG A 250 6.83 7.98 20.02
CA ARG A 250 7.64 9.17 19.64
C ARG A 250 7.29 9.73 18.27
N ASP A 251 6.32 9.17 17.56
CA ASP A 251 5.87 9.70 16.28
C ASP A 251 4.76 10.73 16.47
N VAL A 252 4.74 11.73 15.58
CA VAL A 252 3.74 12.79 15.45
C VAL A 252 2.35 12.23 15.73
N LEU A 253 1.56 12.91 16.55
CA LEU A 253 0.19 12.55 16.90
C LEU A 253 -0.64 12.33 15.62
N ARG A 254 -0.68 11.09 15.14
CA ARG A 254 -1.49 10.63 14.02
C ARG A 254 -2.68 9.89 14.57
N GLU A 255 -3.85 10.40 14.31
CA GLU A 255 -5.08 9.63 14.51
C GLU A 255 -5.46 8.99 13.18
N HIS A 256 -5.75 7.69 13.22
CA HIS A 256 -6.21 6.93 12.06
C HIS A 256 -7.70 6.67 12.25
N ILE A 257 -8.52 7.18 11.36
CA ILE A 257 -9.96 6.91 11.34
C ILE A 257 -10.37 6.38 9.96
N HIS A 258 -11.57 5.82 9.85
CA HIS A 258 -12.11 5.37 8.59
C HIS A 258 -13.41 6.11 8.26
N ILE A 259 -13.58 6.50 7.02
CA ILE A 259 -14.83 7.04 6.49
C ILE A 259 -15.34 6.06 5.44
N ASP A 260 -16.34 5.25 5.79
CA ASP A 260 -16.94 4.24 4.92
C ASP A 260 -15.89 3.31 4.27
N GLY A 261 -14.90 2.88 5.05
CA GLY A 261 -13.79 2.03 4.62
C GLY A 261 -12.58 2.75 4.03
N MET A 262 -12.67 4.04 3.68
CA MET A 262 -11.55 4.86 3.25
C MET A 262 -10.71 5.27 4.47
N PRO A 263 -9.40 4.94 4.54
CA PRO A 263 -8.54 5.39 5.63
C PRO A 263 -8.33 6.91 5.59
N LEU A 264 -8.37 7.55 6.75
CA LEU A 264 -8.08 8.98 6.92
C LEU A 264 -6.98 9.14 7.97
N HIS A 265 -5.85 9.66 7.55
CA HIS A 265 -4.69 9.93 8.39
C HIS A 265 -4.69 11.40 8.80
N ILE A 266 -4.92 11.64 10.08
CA ILE A 266 -5.07 13.00 10.59
C ILE A 266 -3.77 13.46 11.23
N ILE A 267 -3.32 14.65 10.78
CA ILE A 267 -2.15 15.33 11.30
C ILE A 267 -2.66 16.51 12.13
N ASP A 268 -2.51 16.43 13.46
CA ASP A 268 -2.94 17.52 14.35
C ASP A 268 -1.85 18.59 14.46
N THR A 269 -2.23 19.82 14.12
CA THR A 269 -1.34 21.00 14.24
C THR A 269 -1.23 21.55 15.67
N ALA A 270 -1.99 21.02 16.64
CA ALA A 270 -1.93 21.51 18.03
C ALA A 270 -0.55 21.33 18.70
N GLY A 271 0.24 20.35 18.23
CA GLY A 271 1.63 20.13 18.67
C GLY A 271 2.68 21.03 18.01
N LEU A 272 2.33 21.88 17.03
CA LEU A 272 3.27 22.74 16.29
C LEU A 272 3.54 24.09 17.00
N ARG A 273 3.47 24.14 18.33
CA ARG A 273 3.84 25.34 19.09
C ARG A 273 5.35 25.46 19.19
N ASP A 274 5.84 26.69 19.46
CA ASP A 274 7.26 26.97 19.59
C ASP A 274 7.92 26.01 20.59
N ALA A 275 8.84 25.19 20.08
CA ALA A 275 9.54 24.19 20.87
C ALA A 275 10.58 24.82 21.77
N THR A 276 10.59 24.41 23.03
CA THR A 276 11.59 24.82 24.03
C THR A 276 12.75 23.81 24.13
N ASP A 277 12.61 22.59 23.59
CA ASP A 277 13.59 21.50 23.68
C ASP A 277 13.99 20.98 22.29
N GLU A 278 15.20 20.39 22.19
CA GLU A 278 15.79 19.86 20.94
C GLU A 278 15.01 18.64 20.41
N VAL A 279 14.44 17.82 21.30
CA VAL A 279 13.60 16.67 20.97
C VAL A 279 12.26 17.13 20.39
N GLU A 280 11.65 18.19 20.92
CA GLU A 280 10.46 18.82 20.35
C GLU A 280 10.71 19.40 18.96
N ARG A 281 11.89 20.00 18.70
CA ARG A 281 12.23 20.52 17.37
C ARG A 281 12.30 19.43 16.30
N ILE A 282 12.83 18.26 16.65
CA ILE A 282 12.86 17.11 15.72
C ILE A 282 11.44 16.63 15.44
N GLY A 283 10.57 16.57 16.45
CA GLY A 283 9.16 16.23 16.30
C GLY A 283 8.41 17.21 15.39
N ILE A 284 8.64 18.53 15.58
CA ILE A 284 8.05 19.58 14.75
C ILE A 284 8.57 19.52 13.31
N SER A 285 9.87 19.30 13.08
CA SER A 285 10.43 19.15 11.73
C SER A 285 9.77 17.97 10.97
N ARG A 286 9.56 16.84 11.63
CA ARG A 286 8.85 15.68 11.05
C ARG A 286 7.39 16.01 10.74
N ALA A 287 6.71 16.73 11.63
CA ALA A 287 5.33 17.15 11.40
C ALA A 287 5.21 18.09 10.18
N TRP A 288 6.18 18.98 9.95
CA TRP A 288 6.22 19.81 8.75
C TRP A 288 6.38 18.97 7.47
N THR A 289 7.26 17.98 7.46
CA THR A 289 7.41 17.06 6.33
C THR A 289 6.09 16.32 6.00
N GLU A 290 5.35 15.90 7.02
CA GLU A 290 4.05 15.26 6.83
C GLU A 290 2.97 16.23 6.33
N ILE A 291 3.01 17.49 6.82
CA ILE A 291 2.09 18.55 6.34
C ILE A 291 2.34 18.85 4.86
N GLU A 292 3.60 18.89 4.44
CA GLU A 292 3.95 19.09 3.03
C GLU A 292 3.46 17.96 2.12
N GLN A 293 3.31 16.76 2.68
CA GLN A 293 2.82 15.57 1.97
C GLN A 293 1.31 15.33 2.15
N ALA A 294 0.59 16.25 2.81
CA ALA A 294 -0.84 16.10 3.02
C ALA A 294 -1.62 16.32 1.72
N ASP A 295 -2.76 15.64 1.63
CA ASP A 295 -3.67 15.79 0.47
C ASP A 295 -4.59 17.00 0.63
N ARG A 296 -4.88 17.40 1.89
CA ARG A 296 -5.81 18.50 2.18
C ARG A 296 -5.61 19.11 3.56
N ILE A 297 -5.96 20.38 3.66
CA ILE A 297 -6.08 21.09 4.94
C ILE A 297 -7.56 21.28 5.25
N ILE A 298 -7.97 20.94 6.48
CA ILE A 298 -9.25 21.32 7.07
C ILE A 298 -9.00 22.46 8.06
N LEU A 299 -9.49 23.66 7.75
CA LEU A 299 -9.42 24.80 8.64
C LEU A 299 -10.71 24.91 9.45
N MET A 300 -10.63 24.64 10.75
CA MET A 300 -11.78 24.69 11.64
C MET A 300 -11.98 26.08 12.23
N LEU A 301 -13.19 26.58 12.06
CA LEU A 301 -13.66 27.86 12.61
C LEU A 301 -14.80 27.60 13.60
N ASP A 302 -14.84 28.38 14.68
CA ASP A 302 -15.97 28.44 15.60
C ASP A 302 -17.01 29.40 15.04
N SER A 303 -18.19 28.90 14.65
CA SER A 303 -19.26 29.71 14.05
C SER A 303 -19.87 30.71 15.04
N SER A 304 -19.71 30.49 16.35
CA SER A 304 -20.15 31.40 17.41
C SER A 304 -19.21 32.56 17.67
N ASP A 305 -17.97 32.52 17.12
CA ASP A 305 -16.97 33.58 17.26
C ASP A 305 -17.10 34.61 16.11
N PRO A 306 -17.46 35.88 16.40
CA PRO A 306 -17.60 36.94 15.40
C PRO A 306 -16.31 37.19 14.58
N GLU A 307 -15.11 36.93 15.14
CA GLU A 307 -13.85 37.07 14.43
C GLU A 307 -13.67 35.98 13.36
N SER A 308 -14.33 34.86 13.51
CA SER A 308 -14.34 33.76 12.54
C SER A 308 -15.11 34.07 11.25
N ALA A 309 -15.89 35.17 11.24
CA ALA A 309 -16.63 35.61 10.05
C ALA A 309 -15.71 36.24 8.98
N ASP A 310 -14.55 36.78 9.38
CA ASP A 310 -13.56 37.36 8.45
C ASP A 310 -12.53 36.29 8.01
N LEU A 311 -12.88 35.58 6.93
CA LEU A 311 -12.02 34.53 6.36
C LEU A 311 -10.64 35.04 5.94
N SER A 312 -10.51 36.33 5.60
CA SER A 312 -9.22 36.90 5.19
C SER A 312 -8.26 37.05 6.37
N LYS A 313 -8.77 37.39 7.53
CA LYS A 313 -8.03 37.51 8.78
C LYS A 313 -7.59 36.15 9.30
N VAL A 314 -8.52 35.22 9.34
CA VAL A 314 -8.25 33.84 9.77
C VAL A 314 -7.23 33.17 8.85
N ARG A 315 -7.37 33.39 7.53
CA ARG A 315 -6.44 32.89 6.54
C ARG A 315 -5.02 33.41 6.78
N SER A 316 -4.84 34.70 7.03
CA SER A 316 -3.51 35.29 7.27
C SER A 316 -2.84 34.73 8.53
N GLU A 317 -3.62 34.41 9.56
CA GLU A 317 -3.12 33.87 10.83
C GLU A 317 -2.62 32.42 10.71
N PHE A 318 -3.36 31.57 9.98
CA PHE A 318 -3.09 30.13 9.89
C PHE A 318 -2.33 29.74 8.63
N LEU A 319 -2.66 30.29 7.46
CA LEU A 319 -2.06 29.90 6.20
C LEU A 319 -0.68 30.52 5.96
N ALA A 320 -0.27 31.55 6.71
CA ALA A 320 1.11 32.05 6.66
C ALA A 320 2.15 30.99 7.07
N LYS A 321 1.69 29.95 7.78
CA LYS A 321 2.53 28.83 8.26
C LYS A 321 2.30 27.52 7.52
N LEU A 322 1.33 27.44 6.58
CA LEU A 322 0.98 26.21 5.87
C LEU A 322 1.31 26.31 4.36
N PRO A 323 1.63 25.23 3.67
CA PRO A 323 1.88 25.23 2.24
C PRO A 323 0.68 25.79 1.47
N THR A 324 0.91 26.80 0.65
CA THR A 324 -0.16 27.46 -0.15
C THR A 324 -0.65 26.61 -1.32
N THR A 325 0.06 25.54 -1.62
CA THR A 325 -0.27 24.59 -2.70
C THR A 325 -1.31 23.55 -2.31
N LEU A 326 -1.55 23.33 -1.00
CA LEU A 326 -2.48 22.32 -0.54
C LEU A 326 -3.92 22.80 -0.66
N PRO A 327 -4.84 21.95 -1.17
CA PRO A 327 -6.26 22.24 -1.19
C PRO A 327 -6.81 22.47 0.22
N LEU A 328 -7.67 23.50 0.36
CA LEU A 328 -8.24 23.91 1.64
C LEU A 328 -9.74 23.71 1.68
N THR A 329 -10.24 23.09 2.74
CA THR A 329 -11.66 23.06 3.11
C THR A 329 -11.86 23.80 4.42
N ILE A 330 -12.82 24.69 4.48
CA ILE A 330 -13.18 25.43 5.70
C ILE A 330 -14.35 24.74 6.36
N VAL A 331 -14.22 24.42 7.64
CA VAL A 331 -15.29 23.83 8.46
C VAL A 331 -15.71 24.84 9.50
N ARG A 332 -16.96 25.36 9.37
CA ARG A 332 -17.61 26.18 10.38
C ARG A 332 -18.33 25.26 11.37
N ASN A 333 -17.70 25.06 12.51
CA ASN A 333 -18.20 24.18 13.55
C ASN A 333 -19.04 24.93 14.59
N LYS A 334 -19.83 24.21 15.39
CA LYS A 334 -20.69 24.70 16.47
C LYS A 334 -21.90 25.51 15.99
N ILE A 335 -22.49 25.15 14.85
CA ILE A 335 -23.70 25.79 14.35
C ILE A 335 -24.89 25.65 15.30
N ASP A 336 -24.86 24.66 16.19
CA ASP A 336 -25.85 24.46 17.27
C ASP A 336 -25.92 25.64 18.25
N LEU A 337 -24.85 26.44 18.39
CA LEU A 337 -24.79 27.56 19.30
C LEU A 337 -25.40 28.87 18.71
N ASN A 338 -25.42 28.99 17.39
CA ASN A 338 -25.93 30.22 16.72
C ASN A 338 -27.21 29.98 15.89
N GLY A 339 -27.71 28.74 15.87
CA GLY A 339 -28.93 28.37 15.16
C GLY A 339 -28.79 28.32 13.62
N GLU A 340 -27.56 28.27 13.08
CA GLU A 340 -27.33 28.04 11.67
C GLU A 340 -27.71 26.60 11.30
N GLN A 341 -28.12 26.39 10.03
CA GLN A 341 -28.36 25.04 9.50
C GLN A 341 -27.08 24.46 8.87
N ALA A 342 -26.95 23.14 8.96
CA ALA A 342 -25.90 22.43 8.25
C ALA A 342 -25.99 22.69 6.75
N SER A 343 -24.88 23.09 6.13
CA SER A 343 -24.85 23.48 4.72
C SER A 343 -23.46 23.32 4.12
N GLU A 344 -23.45 23.20 2.81
CA GLU A 344 -22.26 23.25 1.98
C GLU A 344 -22.36 24.45 1.05
N SER A 345 -21.29 25.24 0.94
CA SER A 345 -21.23 26.43 0.12
C SER A 345 -19.82 26.69 -0.37
N GLU A 346 -19.70 27.52 -1.41
CA GLU A 346 -18.40 27.96 -1.92
C GLU A 346 -18.26 29.47 -1.76
N GLN A 347 -17.16 29.92 -1.16
CA GLN A 347 -16.88 31.34 -1.00
C GLN A 347 -15.40 31.62 -1.22
N GLY A 348 -15.10 32.55 -2.11
CA GLY A 348 -13.72 32.96 -2.41
C GLY A 348 -12.86 31.83 -2.98
N GLY A 349 -13.45 30.85 -3.66
CA GLY A 349 -12.77 29.68 -4.21
C GLY A 349 -12.49 28.57 -3.18
N TYR A 350 -13.09 28.67 -1.97
CA TYR A 350 -12.97 27.65 -0.94
C TYR A 350 -14.30 26.99 -0.65
N GLN A 351 -14.26 25.67 -0.48
CA GLN A 351 -15.39 24.91 0.00
C GLN A 351 -15.56 25.15 1.50
N ILE A 352 -16.79 25.53 1.90
CA ILE A 352 -17.16 25.81 3.28
C ILE A 352 -18.26 24.83 3.69
N ILE A 353 -18.03 24.10 4.77
CA ILE A 353 -19.00 23.17 5.34
C ILE A 353 -19.36 23.62 6.74
N SER A 354 -20.64 23.94 6.96
CA SER A 354 -21.20 24.33 8.25
C SER A 354 -21.77 23.10 8.94
N LEU A 355 -21.27 22.81 10.16
CA LEU A 355 -21.66 21.60 10.90
C LEU A 355 -21.59 21.81 12.43
N SER A 356 -22.18 20.89 13.16
CA SER A 356 -21.94 20.71 14.60
C SER A 356 -21.31 19.33 14.86
N ALA A 357 -20.06 19.32 15.28
CA ALA A 357 -19.39 18.09 15.69
C ALA A 357 -20.00 17.49 16.99
N GLN A 358 -20.71 18.29 17.79
CA GLN A 358 -21.34 17.84 19.02
C GLN A 358 -22.68 17.15 18.80
N THR A 359 -23.52 17.71 17.90
CA THR A 359 -24.85 17.17 17.58
C THR A 359 -24.81 16.23 16.37
N HIS A 360 -23.67 16.11 15.70
CA HIS A 360 -23.45 15.40 14.44
C HIS A 360 -24.21 15.98 13.23
N ASP A 361 -24.83 17.16 13.36
CA ASP A 361 -25.50 17.81 12.25
C ASP A 361 -24.49 18.31 11.22
N GLY A 362 -24.66 17.97 9.94
CA GLY A 362 -23.76 18.33 8.84
C GLY A 362 -22.44 17.52 8.76
N VAL A 363 -22.15 16.62 9.69
CA VAL A 363 -20.92 15.79 9.63
C VAL A 363 -20.91 14.91 8.38
N GLN A 364 -22.09 14.45 7.94
CA GLN A 364 -22.19 13.64 6.72
C GLN A 364 -21.80 14.44 5.47
N LEU A 365 -22.08 15.76 5.41
CA LEU A 365 -21.62 16.61 4.30
C LEU A 365 -20.09 16.64 4.18
N LEU A 366 -19.41 16.74 5.32
CA LEU A 366 -17.95 16.68 5.33
C LEU A 366 -17.41 15.31 4.91
N ARG A 367 -18.04 14.21 5.36
CA ARG A 367 -17.65 12.84 4.94
C ARG A 367 -17.79 12.68 3.43
N GLU A 368 -18.91 13.10 2.85
CA GLU A 368 -19.13 13.03 1.39
C GLU A 368 -18.13 13.90 0.63
N HIS A 369 -17.89 15.13 1.10
CA HIS A 369 -16.93 16.03 0.50
C HIS A 369 -15.49 15.43 0.48
N LEU A 370 -15.04 14.83 1.58
CA LEU A 370 -13.72 14.17 1.65
C LEU A 370 -13.63 12.99 0.69
N LYS A 371 -14.67 12.15 0.62
CA LYS A 371 -14.72 11.04 -0.33
C LYS A 371 -14.68 11.53 -1.78
N GLN A 372 -15.50 12.52 -2.13
CA GLN A 372 -15.55 13.09 -3.48
C GLN A 372 -14.21 13.71 -3.89
N THR A 373 -13.56 14.41 -2.97
CA THR A 373 -12.26 15.04 -3.22
C THR A 373 -11.16 14.04 -3.56
N MET A 374 -11.17 12.88 -2.89
CA MET A 374 -10.25 11.77 -3.20
C MET A 374 -10.69 10.97 -4.43
N GLY A 375 -11.90 11.18 -4.93
CA GLY A 375 -12.50 10.36 -5.98
C GLY A 375 -12.86 8.96 -5.49
N PHE A 376 -13.07 8.79 -4.18
CA PHE A 376 -13.47 7.51 -3.60
C PHE A 376 -14.94 7.22 -3.90
N GLN A 377 -15.21 6.05 -4.49
CA GLN A 377 -16.56 5.61 -4.83
C GLN A 377 -16.98 4.44 -3.95
N ILE A 378 -18.10 4.62 -3.24
CA ILE A 378 -18.74 3.55 -2.47
C ILE A 378 -19.41 2.58 -3.45
N GLY A 379 -19.15 1.29 -3.31
CA GLY A 379 -19.86 0.25 -4.09
C GLY A 379 -19.04 -0.42 -5.18
N MET A 380 -17.79 -0.08 -5.40
CA MET A 380 -16.87 -0.98 -6.09
C MET A 380 -16.48 -2.12 -5.13
N GLU A 381 -17.47 -2.96 -4.76
CA GLU A 381 -17.22 -4.22 -4.05
C GLU A 381 -16.38 -5.08 -4.95
N GLY A 382 -15.08 -5.08 -4.72
CA GLY A 382 -14.26 -6.11 -5.30
C GLY A 382 -13.02 -5.70 -6.04
N GLY A 383 -12.56 -4.45 -5.95
CA GLY A 383 -11.27 -4.04 -6.50
C GLY A 383 -10.08 -4.72 -5.81
N PHE A 384 -8.97 -4.72 -6.48
CA PHE A 384 -7.66 -5.10 -5.95
C PHE A 384 -6.96 -3.86 -5.35
N LEU A 385 -5.93 -4.05 -4.52
CA LEU A 385 -5.05 -2.94 -4.13
C LEU A 385 -4.02 -2.65 -5.21
N ALA A 386 -3.67 -1.38 -5.36
CA ALA A 386 -2.59 -0.93 -6.21
C ALA A 386 -1.67 0.05 -5.47
N ARG A 387 -0.41 0.09 -5.87
CA ARG A 387 0.59 1.01 -5.34
C ARG A 387 0.88 2.12 -6.34
N ARG A 388 1.49 3.21 -5.88
CA ARG A 388 1.82 4.34 -6.72
C ARG A 388 2.65 3.94 -7.95
N ARG A 389 3.63 3.04 -7.79
CA ARG A 389 4.41 2.54 -8.93
C ARG A 389 3.55 1.86 -10.00
N HIS A 390 2.46 1.18 -9.59
CA HIS A 390 1.51 0.58 -10.53
C HIS A 390 0.74 1.64 -11.30
N LEU A 391 0.28 2.69 -10.61
CA LEU A 391 -0.39 3.82 -11.24
C LEU A 391 0.53 4.55 -12.21
N ASP A 392 1.79 4.79 -11.81
CA ASP A 392 2.79 5.43 -12.68
C ASP A 392 3.08 4.58 -13.94
N ALA A 393 3.15 3.25 -13.80
CA ALA A 393 3.33 2.34 -14.94
C ALA A 393 2.12 2.34 -15.88
N LEU A 394 0.90 2.28 -15.34
CA LEU A 394 -0.36 2.36 -16.10
C LEU A 394 -0.52 3.71 -16.79
N GLU A 395 -0.10 4.82 -16.15
CA GLU A 395 -0.11 6.16 -16.76
C GLU A 395 0.81 6.25 -17.96
N LYS A 396 2.07 5.81 -17.82
CA LYS A 396 3.03 5.77 -18.93
C LYS A 396 2.53 4.89 -20.07
N ALA A 397 1.97 3.73 -19.75
CA ALA A 397 1.36 2.86 -20.76
C ALA A 397 0.22 3.57 -21.51
N ALA A 398 -0.63 4.32 -20.81
CA ALA A 398 -1.70 5.10 -21.43
C ALA A 398 -1.18 6.21 -22.33
N GLU A 399 -0.15 6.95 -21.91
CA GLU A 399 0.51 8.00 -22.73
C GLU A 399 1.04 7.40 -24.05
N HIS A 400 1.77 6.29 -23.98
CA HIS A 400 2.32 5.63 -25.17
C HIS A 400 1.24 5.05 -26.10
N LEU A 401 0.14 4.51 -25.55
CA LEU A 401 -1.00 4.09 -26.40
C LEU A 401 -1.64 5.27 -27.12
N GLN A 402 -1.77 6.43 -26.49
CA GLN A 402 -2.30 7.64 -27.13
C GLN A 402 -1.36 8.16 -28.22
N ILE A 403 -0.05 8.17 -27.96
CA ILE A 403 0.96 8.52 -28.97
C ILE A 403 0.86 7.54 -30.14
N GLY A 404 0.79 6.24 -29.88
CA GLY A 404 0.64 5.20 -30.92
C GLY A 404 -0.63 5.38 -31.76
N LEU A 405 -1.74 5.79 -31.13
CA LEU A 405 -2.98 6.10 -31.84
C LEU A 405 -2.80 7.28 -32.83
N VAL A 406 -2.11 8.35 -32.39
CA VAL A 406 -1.80 9.50 -33.26
C VAL A 406 -0.87 9.09 -34.41
N GLN A 407 0.17 8.27 -34.14
CA GLN A 407 1.07 7.74 -35.15
C GLN A 407 0.32 6.93 -36.23
N LEU A 408 -0.66 6.14 -35.80
CA LEU A 408 -1.47 5.34 -36.69
C LEU A 408 -2.42 6.22 -37.55
N THR A 409 -3.19 7.11 -36.87
CA THR A 409 -4.33 7.81 -37.53
C THR A 409 -3.92 9.05 -38.32
N GLU A 410 -2.89 9.78 -37.88
CA GLU A 410 -2.45 11.02 -38.52
C GLU A 410 -1.26 10.80 -39.47
N PHE A 411 -0.33 9.92 -39.07
CA PHE A 411 0.91 9.73 -39.82
C PHE A 411 0.98 8.40 -40.58
N HIS A 412 0.06 7.47 -40.34
CA HIS A 412 0.07 6.11 -40.93
C HIS A 412 1.41 5.39 -40.75
N ALA A 413 2.07 5.67 -39.62
CA ALA A 413 3.41 5.21 -39.28
C ALA A 413 3.37 3.93 -38.46
N GLY A 414 3.22 2.77 -39.08
CA GLY A 414 3.17 1.46 -38.43
C GLY A 414 4.41 1.15 -37.62
N GLU A 415 5.61 1.49 -38.10
CA GLU A 415 6.87 1.28 -37.38
C GLU A 415 6.90 2.04 -36.03
N LEU A 416 6.43 3.31 -36.03
CA LEU A 416 6.37 4.10 -34.81
C LEU A 416 5.31 3.54 -33.85
N LEU A 417 4.17 3.08 -34.39
CA LEU A 417 3.18 2.38 -33.55
C LEU A 417 3.77 1.12 -32.90
N ALA A 418 4.54 0.30 -33.63
CA ALA A 418 5.17 -0.90 -33.09
C ALA A 418 6.12 -0.57 -31.93
N GLU A 419 6.91 0.51 -32.05
CA GLU A 419 7.80 0.98 -30.98
C GLU A 419 7.02 1.47 -29.74
N GLU A 420 5.94 2.24 -29.94
CA GLU A 420 5.08 2.67 -28.83
C GLU A 420 4.45 1.45 -28.11
N LEU A 421 3.97 0.45 -28.84
CA LEU A 421 3.44 -0.78 -28.27
C LEU A 421 4.51 -1.58 -27.50
N ARG A 422 5.76 -1.56 -27.95
CA ARG A 422 6.88 -2.17 -27.20
C ARG A 422 7.11 -1.47 -25.86
N LEU A 423 7.05 -0.14 -25.82
CA LEU A 423 7.16 0.64 -24.59
C LEU A 423 6.00 0.36 -23.64
N VAL A 424 4.76 0.31 -24.16
CA VAL A 424 3.56 -0.08 -23.39
C VAL A 424 3.76 -1.45 -22.72
N GLN A 425 4.19 -2.46 -23.50
CA GLN A 425 4.48 -3.79 -22.97
C GLN A 425 5.50 -3.71 -21.82
N THR A 426 6.58 -2.96 -21.99
CA THR A 426 7.63 -2.82 -20.97
C THR A 426 7.05 -2.26 -19.66
N TYR A 427 6.31 -1.15 -19.70
CA TYR A 427 5.72 -0.54 -18.52
C TYR A 427 4.69 -1.44 -17.82
N LEU A 428 3.85 -2.14 -18.58
CA LEU A 428 2.88 -3.07 -18.00
C LEU A 428 3.58 -4.26 -17.34
N SER A 429 4.63 -4.81 -17.96
CA SER A 429 5.40 -5.95 -17.44
C SER A 429 6.22 -5.59 -16.18
N GLU A 430 6.58 -4.31 -15.96
CA GLU A 430 7.19 -3.84 -14.71
C GLU A 430 6.27 -4.05 -13.50
N ILE A 431 4.94 -4.06 -13.69
CA ILE A 431 3.97 -4.25 -12.60
C ILE A 431 4.10 -5.64 -11.99
N THR A 432 4.16 -6.66 -12.82
CA THR A 432 4.24 -8.07 -12.41
C THR A 432 5.69 -8.53 -12.18
N GLY A 433 6.68 -7.75 -12.62
CA GLY A 433 8.09 -7.99 -12.35
C GLY A 433 8.84 -8.77 -13.43
N GLU A 434 8.30 -8.89 -14.64
CA GLU A 434 9.01 -9.57 -15.74
C GLU A 434 10.27 -8.81 -16.19
N PHE A 435 10.24 -7.47 -16.10
CA PHE A 435 11.35 -6.58 -16.41
C PHE A 435 11.59 -5.61 -15.26
N THR A 436 12.39 -6.02 -14.28
CA THR A 436 12.72 -5.17 -13.14
C THR A 436 14.23 -5.11 -12.93
N SER A 437 14.73 -3.95 -12.48
CA SER A 437 16.09 -3.81 -12.03
C SER A 437 16.25 -4.34 -10.60
N ASP A 438 17.46 -4.85 -10.26
CA ASP A 438 17.79 -5.30 -8.92
C ASP A 438 17.58 -4.21 -7.86
N ASP A 439 17.84 -2.93 -8.21
CA ASP A 439 17.62 -1.79 -7.32
C ASP A 439 16.13 -1.61 -6.98
N LEU A 440 15.22 -1.81 -7.95
CA LEU A 440 13.78 -1.74 -7.71
C LEU A 440 13.31 -2.86 -6.79
N LEU A 441 13.75 -4.09 -7.04
CA LEU A 441 13.46 -5.23 -6.18
C LEU A 441 13.97 -5.01 -4.75
N GLY A 442 15.21 -4.53 -4.62
CA GLY A 442 15.81 -4.18 -3.33
C GLY A 442 14.98 -3.16 -2.55
N ASN A 443 14.50 -2.11 -3.20
CA ASN A 443 13.66 -1.07 -2.58
C ASN A 443 12.31 -1.61 -2.14
N ILE A 444 11.64 -2.42 -2.96
CA ILE A 444 10.33 -3.00 -2.65
C ILE A 444 10.46 -3.91 -1.42
N PHE A 445 11.36 -4.87 -1.44
CA PHE A 445 11.48 -5.86 -0.37
C PHE A 445 12.07 -5.29 0.92
N SER A 446 12.92 -4.26 0.87
CA SER A 446 13.43 -3.59 2.07
C SER A 446 12.35 -2.92 2.92
N SER A 447 11.20 -2.59 2.33
CA SER A 447 10.04 -2.03 3.04
C SER A 447 9.21 -3.07 3.81
N PHE A 448 9.49 -4.37 3.62
CA PHE A 448 8.76 -5.45 4.27
C PHE A 448 9.28 -5.73 5.68
N CYS A 449 8.47 -6.42 6.49
CA CYS A 449 8.93 -6.89 7.79
C CYS A 449 9.94 -8.05 7.66
N ILE A 450 10.89 -8.15 8.61
CA ILE A 450 11.78 -9.30 8.73
C ILE A 450 10.94 -10.56 9.02
N GLY A 451 11.24 -11.66 8.32
CA GLY A 451 10.49 -12.92 8.50
C GLY A 451 9.36 -13.16 7.49
N LYS A 452 9.21 -12.24 6.52
CA LYS A 452 8.22 -12.32 5.43
C LYS A 452 8.89 -12.28 4.07
#